data_f3e061736ca4a6fc202be4834e949b2a
#
_entry.id   f3e061736ca4a6fc202be4834e949b2a
#
_cell.length_a   1.000
_cell.length_b   1.000
_cell.length_c   1.000
_cell.angle_alpha   90.00
_cell.angle_beta   90.00
_cell.angle_gamma   90.00
#
_symmetry.space_group_name_H-M   'P 1'
#
loop_
_entity.id
_entity.type
_entity.pdbx_description
1 polymer ?
#
loop_
_entity_poly.entity_id
_entity_poly.type
_entity_poly.pdbx_seq_one_letter_code
_entity_poly.pdbx_strand_id
1 'polypeptide(L)'
;QNAQADQSNLRNIATRFTGNKVDLIGAIATPAAQTMANATNKIPIVATAVTDFEIAKLVKSNDKPGTNVTGSSDMAPINSLLELIVKIYPNAKNVGVMYSSSEINSERQVQIFKEEAKKYNLSVREATVSNVNDIQQAAQSLVGKVDLIYTPTDNTIASAVPALIKITEKAKLPVFAGEGGEVKGGATAAIAIDYYELGKIAGTMAAEILEGKAKPETMPIQYQKNFKTVFNEASVKNLGLTIPADVKHELVK
;
A
#
# COMPACT_ATOMS: atom_id res chain seq x y z
N GLN A 1 -15.24 6.45 11.30
CA GLN A 1 -14.23 6.62 12.34
C GLN A 1 -12.84 6.57 11.73
N ASN A 2 -11.91 7.36 12.25
CA ASN A 2 -10.51 7.33 11.84
C ASN A 2 -9.65 7.02 13.07
N ALA A 3 -8.85 5.98 12.95
CA ALA A 3 -7.94 5.55 14.03
C ALA A 3 -6.60 6.30 14.02
N GLN A 4 -6.29 7.04 12.95
CA GLN A 4 -5.04 7.80 12.79
C GLN A 4 -3.78 6.92 12.97
N ALA A 5 -3.82 5.73 12.38
CA ALA A 5 -2.77 4.71 12.48
C ALA A 5 -2.45 4.24 13.93
N ASP A 6 -3.33 4.52 14.90
CA ASP A 6 -3.17 4.11 16.30
C ASP A 6 -3.94 2.83 16.60
N GLN A 7 -3.23 1.80 17.10
CA GLN A 7 -3.80 0.49 17.40
C GLN A 7 -4.78 0.51 18.58
N SER A 8 -4.62 1.43 19.54
CA SER A 8 -5.54 1.57 20.66
C SER A 8 -6.88 2.14 20.18
N ASN A 9 -6.82 3.17 19.32
CA ASN A 9 -7.99 3.74 18.68
C ASN A 9 -8.72 2.69 17.82
N LEU A 10 -8.01 1.86 17.06
CA LEU A 10 -8.62 0.76 16.28
C LEU A 10 -9.41 -0.19 17.17
N ARG A 11 -8.83 -0.64 18.29
CA ARG A 11 -9.51 -1.52 19.25
C ARG A 11 -10.76 -0.85 19.85
N ASN A 12 -10.67 0.41 20.21
CA ASN A 12 -11.81 1.17 20.75
C ASN A 12 -12.95 1.30 19.74
N ILE A 13 -12.62 1.56 18.46
CA ILE A 13 -13.59 1.63 17.36
C ILE A 13 -14.26 0.26 17.17
N ALA A 14 -13.47 -0.83 17.15
CA ALA A 14 -13.98 -2.18 16.99
C ALA A 14 -14.94 -2.56 18.13
N THR A 15 -14.57 -2.29 19.38
CA THR A 15 -15.43 -2.52 20.55
C THR A 15 -16.75 -1.77 20.43
N ARG A 16 -16.72 -0.51 19.98
CA ARG A 16 -17.94 0.30 19.79
C ARG A 16 -18.83 -0.26 18.68
N PHE A 17 -18.27 -0.64 17.51
CA PHE A 17 -19.07 -1.17 16.42
C PHE A 17 -19.71 -2.51 16.78
N THR A 18 -18.98 -3.40 17.43
CA THR A 18 -19.52 -4.69 17.89
C THR A 18 -20.55 -4.53 18.99
N GLY A 19 -20.33 -3.59 19.94
CA GLY A 19 -21.28 -3.27 21.01
C GLY A 19 -22.58 -2.66 20.47
N ASN A 20 -22.52 -1.83 19.45
CA ASN A 20 -23.68 -1.24 18.78
C ASN A 20 -24.39 -2.21 17.82
N LYS A 21 -23.84 -3.40 17.60
CA LYS A 21 -24.40 -4.44 16.72
C LYS A 21 -24.74 -3.89 15.33
N VAL A 22 -23.79 -3.17 14.72
CA VAL A 22 -23.96 -2.65 13.35
C VAL A 22 -24.22 -3.78 12.36
N ASP A 23 -24.96 -3.50 11.29
CA ASP A 23 -25.35 -4.52 10.30
C ASP A 23 -24.20 -4.97 9.42
N LEU A 24 -23.21 -4.09 9.19
CA LEU A 24 -22.02 -4.34 8.39
C LEU A 24 -20.89 -3.39 8.82
N ILE A 25 -19.65 -3.86 8.72
CA ILE A 25 -18.45 -3.05 8.95
C ILE A 25 -17.71 -2.84 7.62
N GLY A 26 -17.52 -1.58 7.23
CA GLY A 26 -16.56 -1.22 6.19
C GLY A 26 -15.19 -0.98 6.83
N ALA A 27 -14.16 -1.73 6.44
CA ALA A 27 -12.81 -1.58 6.97
C ALA A 27 -11.85 -1.12 5.88
N ILE A 28 -11.09 -0.05 6.13
CA ILE A 28 -10.10 0.48 5.19
C ILE A 28 -8.70 0.21 5.72
N ALA A 29 -7.88 -0.40 4.90
CA ALA A 29 -6.51 -0.87 5.16
C ALA A 29 -6.41 -2.15 6.01
N THR A 30 -5.30 -2.87 5.84
CA THR A 30 -5.05 -4.18 6.47
C THR A 30 -5.14 -4.16 8.00
N PRO A 31 -4.53 -3.19 8.73
CA PRO A 31 -4.61 -3.18 10.19
C PRO A 31 -6.04 -2.98 10.71
N ALA A 32 -6.84 -2.17 10.01
CA ALA A 32 -8.25 -1.97 10.37
C ALA A 32 -9.07 -3.25 10.14
N ALA A 33 -8.90 -3.89 8.97
CA ALA A 33 -9.59 -5.13 8.64
C ALA A 33 -9.26 -6.25 9.65
N GLN A 34 -7.97 -6.41 10.00
CA GLN A 34 -7.53 -7.39 11.00
C GLN A 34 -8.13 -7.12 12.39
N THR A 35 -8.16 -5.86 12.82
CA THR A 35 -8.73 -5.50 14.12
C THR A 35 -10.22 -5.79 14.18
N MET A 36 -10.97 -5.48 13.10
CA MET A 36 -12.40 -5.78 13.02
C MET A 36 -12.67 -7.29 12.97
N ALA A 37 -11.91 -8.04 12.16
CA ALA A 37 -12.04 -9.50 12.06
C ALA A 37 -11.75 -10.21 13.39
N ASN A 38 -10.79 -9.71 14.17
CA ASN A 38 -10.50 -10.22 15.50
C ASN A 38 -11.60 -9.88 16.54
N ALA A 39 -12.34 -8.79 16.32
CA ALA A 39 -13.39 -8.36 17.24
C ALA A 39 -14.74 -9.07 17.01
N THR A 40 -15.00 -9.57 15.81
CA THR A 40 -16.25 -10.24 15.47
C THR A 40 -16.10 -11.26 14.33
N ASN A 41 -16.76 -12.40 14.49
CA ASN A 41 -16.93 -13.41 13.43
C ASN A 41 -18.38 -13.49 12.94
N LYS A 42 -19.27 -12.57 13.37
CA LYS A 42 -20.70 -12.58 13.07
C LYS A 42 -21.13 -11.42 12.18
N ILE A 43 -20.60 -10.22 12.45
CA ILE A 43 -20.94 -9.03 11.65
C ILE A 43 -20.17 -9.12 10.32
N PRO A 44 -20.84 -9.00 9.17
CA PRO A 44 -20.19 -8.93 7.87
C PRO A 44 -19.14 -7.81 7.82
N ILE A 45 -17.99 -8.09 7.24
CA ILE A 45 -16.93 -7.11 7.04
C ILE A 45 -16.60 -7.02 5.56
N VAL A 46 -16.74 -5.84 4.98
CA VAL A 46 -16.23 -5.54 3.64
C VAL A 46 -14.99 -4.68 3.79
N ALA A 47 -13.84 -5.25 3.51
CA ALA A 47 -12.57 -4.55 3.61
C ALA A 47 -12.12 -4.04 2.24
N THR A 48 -11.48 -2.88 2.21
CA THR A 48 -10.88 -2.30 1.00
C THR A 48 -9.48 -1.78 1.30
N ALA A 49 -8.67 -1.60 0.28
CA ALA A 49 -7.26 -1.23 0.46
C ALA A 49 -6.52 -2.23 1.37
N VAL A 50 -6.75 -3.52 1.15
CA VAL A 50 -6.05 -4.62 1.81
C VAL A 50 -5.19 -5.31 0.75
N THR A 51 -3.89 -5.36 0.99
CA THR A 51 -2.94 -5.85 -0.02
C THR A 51 -3.09 -7.35 -0.29
N ASP A 52 -3.09 -8.17 0.75
CA ASP A 52 -3.18 -9.64 0.63
C ASP A 52 -4.07 -10.19 1.76
N PHE A 53 -5.28 -10.59 1.42
CA PHE A 53 -6.27 -11.07 2.39
C PHE A 53 -5.90 -12.41 3.02
N GLU A 54 -5.23 -13.30 2.28
CA GLU A 54 -4.79 -14.60 2.79
C GLU A 54 -3.63 -14.45 3.77
N ILE A 55 -2.61 -13.69 3.40
CA ILE A 55 -1.45 -13.41 4.27
C ILE A 55 -1.88 -12.63 5.53
N ALA A 56 -2.84 -11.71 5.38
CA ALA A 56 -3.43 -10.99 6.51
C ALA A 56 -4.32 -11.89 7.40
N LYS A 57 -4.54 -13.16 7.02
CA LYS A 57 -5.40 -14.13 7.72
C LYS A 57 -6.86 -13.69 7.88
N LEU A 58 -7.34 -12.92 6.92
CA LEU A 58 -8.72 -12.43 6.87
C LEU A 58 -9.66 -13.43 6.23
N VAL A 59 -9.15 -14.19 5.27
CA VAL A 59 -9.90 -15.18 4.48
C VAL A 59 -9.13 -16.50 4.40
N LYS A 60 -9.83 -17.59 4.05
CA LYS A 60 -9.20 -18.90 3.78
C LYS A 60 -8.59 -18.96 2.39
N SER A 61 -9.27 -18.33 1.42
CA SER A 61 -8.75 -18.11 0.06
C SER A 61 -9.43 -16.89 -0.56
N ASN A 62 -8.79 -16.26 -1.54
CA ASN A 62 -9.34 -15.09 -2.21
C ASN A 62 -10.56 -15.44 -3.07
N ASP A 63 -10.62 -16.64 -3.65
CA ASP A 63 -11.75 -17.09 -4.46
C ASP A 63 -12.96 -17.48 -3.62
N LYS A 64 -12.73 -18.02 -2.41
CA LYS A 64 -13.77 -18.44 -1.48
C LYS A 64 -13.37 -18.08 -0.06
N PRO A 65 -13.70 -16.88 0.40
CA PRO A 65 -13.24 -16.35 1.68
C PRO A 65 -13.47 -17.26 2.88
N GLY A 66 -14.66 -17.86 3.01
CA GLY A 66 -14.97 -18.84 4.07
C GLY A 66 -14.92 -18.26 5.49
N THR A 67 -15.00 -16.93 5.61
CA THR A 67 -15.05 -16.14 6.85
C THR A 67 -16.13 -15.06 6.71
N ASN A 68 -16.35 -14.25 7.75
CA ASN A 68 -17.24 -13.09 7.66
C ASN A 68 -16.61 -11.88 6.96
N VAL A 69 -15.44 -12.04 6.33
CA VAL A 69 -14.70 -10.97 5.63
C VAL A 69 -14.68 -11.23 4.14
N THR A 70 -14.88 -10.18 3.35
CA THR A 70 -14.61 -10.08 1.92
C THR A 70 -14.15 -8.68 1.59
N GLY A 71 -13.88 -8.37 0.31
CA GLY A 71 -13.52 -6.99 -0.06
C GLY A 71 -12.70 -6.85 -1.34
N SER A 72 -11.94 -5.75 -1.43
CA SER A 72 -11.12 -5.42 -2.59
C SER A 72 -9.65 -5.21 -2.22
N SER A 73 -8.77 -5.83 -3.01
CA SER A 73 -7.32 -5.80 -2.83
C SER A 73 -6.69 -4.63 -3.56
N ASP A 74 -5.71 -4.00 -2.92
CA ASP A 74 -4.83 -2.98 -3.46
C ASP A 74 -3.41 -3.50 -3.75
N MET A 75 -3.26 -4.79 -3.97
CA MET A 75 -1.94 -5.36 -4.32
C MET A 75 -1.35 -4.61 -5.52
N ALA A 76 -0.24 -3.92 -5.27
CA ALA A 76 0.47 -3.17 -6.31
C ALA A 76 1.16 -4.10 -7.31
N PRO A 77 1.24 -3.74 -8.61
CA PRO A 77 1.92 -4.53 -9.62
C PRO A 77 3.45 -4.33 -9.52
N ILE A 78 4.08 -4.98 -8.55
CA ILE A 78 5.50 -4.80 -8.19
C ILE A 78 6.44 -5.05 -9.39
N ASN A 79 6.11 -6.03 -10.26
CA ASN A 79 6.90 -6.29 -11.47
C ASN A 79 6.89 -5.09 -12.42
N SER A 80 5.72 -4.48 -12.66
CA SER A 80 5.63 -3.29 -13.50
C SER A 80 6.37 -2.10 -12.89
N LEU A 81 6.39 -1.98 -11.57
CA LEU A 81 7.19 -0.96 -10.89
C LEU A 81 8.69 -1.20 -11.07
N LEU A 82 9.17 -2.43 -10.95
CA LEU A 82 10.56 -2.79 -11.20
C LEU A 82 10.96 -2.53 -12.66
N GLU A 83 10.12 -2.89 -13.63
CA GLU A 83 10.33 -2.56 -15.04
C GLU A 83 10.45 -1.04 -15.24
N LEU A 84 9.60 -0.25 -14.60
CA LEU A 84 9.67 1.20 -14.64
C LEU A 84 10.98 1.71 -14.03
N ILE A 85 11.39 1.19 -12.87
CA ILE A 85 12.62 1.56 -12.19
C ILE A 85 13.83 1.33 -13.10
N VAL A 86 14.00 0.14 -13.65
CA VAL A 86 15.17 -0.16 -14.48
C VAL A 86 15.17 0.58 -15.82
N LYS A 87 14.00 0.95 -16.30
CA LYS A 87 13.87 1.76 -17.51
C LYS A 87 14.32 3.21 -17.29
N ILE A 88 14.03 3.77 -16.12
CA ILE A 88 14.40 5.15 -15.76
C ILE A 88 15.82 5.22 -15.20
N TYR A 89 16.24 4.22 -14.42
CA TYR A 89 17.54 4.12 -13.80
C TYR A 89 18.27 2.83 -14.23
N PRO A 90 18.69 2.70 -15.51
CA PRO A 90 19.27 1.46 -16.05
C PRO A 90 20.60 1.07 -15.39
N ASN A 91 21.26 2.01 -14.73
CA ASN A 91 22.52 1.80 -14.01
C ASN A 91 22.34 1.58 -12.50
N ALA A 92 21.09 1.58 -11.99
CA ALA A 92 20.83 1.30 -10.58
C ALA A 92 21.28 -0.10 -10.21
N LYS A 93 21.89 -0.23 -9.03
CA LYS A 93 22.36 -1.51 -8.47
C LYS A 93 21.82 -1.77 -7.08
N ASN A 94 21.60 -0.70 -6.31
CA ASN A 94 21.22 -0.77 -4.90
C ASN A 94 19.90 -0.05 -4.69
N VAL A 95 18.89 -0.79 -4.24
CA VAL A 95 17.58 -0.23 -3.90
C VAL A 95 17.40 -0.26 -2.40
N GLY A 96 17.14 0.91 -1.80
CA GLY A 96 16.65 0.98 -0.44
C GLY A 96 15.17 0.59 -0.41
N VAL A 97 14.78 -0.26 0.52
CA VAL A 97 13.36 -0.56 0.74
C VAL A 97 13.02 -0.09 2.14
N MET A 98 12.10 0.86 2.25
CA MET A 98 11.69 1.42 3.54
C MET A 98 10.24 1.08 3.83
N TYR A 99 9.98 0.49 4.99
CA TYR A 99 8.66 0.00 5.36
C TYR A 99 8.49 -0.18 6.88
N SER A 100 7.22 -0.27 7.33
CA SER A 100 6.90 -0.59 8.71
C SER A 100 6.95 -2.09 8.96
N SER A 101 7.78 -2.51 9.92
CA SER A 101 7.87 -3.92 10.36
C SER A 101 6.63 -4.40 11.12
N SER A 102 5.70 -3.51 11.46
CA SER A 102 4.43 -3.87 12.11
C SER A 102 3.29 -4.10 11.12
N GLU A 103 3.52 -3.90 9.82
CA GLU A 103 2.51 -4.03 8.77
C GLU A 103 2.79 -5.23 7.86
N ILE A 104 1.99 -6.28 8.00
CA ILE A 104 2.15 -7.52 7.22
C ILE A 104 1.92 -7.31 5.71
N ASN A 105 1.10 -6.32 5.32
CA ASN A 105 0.94 -5.88 3.93
C ASN A 105 2.25 -5.38 3.33
N SER A 106 3.01 -4.61 4.10
CA SER A 106 4.30 -4.07 3.69
C SER A 106 5.36 -5.18 3.59
N GLU A 107 5.47 -6.03 4.61
CA GLU A 107 6.37 -7.19 4.61
C GLU A 107 6.13 -8.10 3.40
N ARG A 108 4.86 -8.36 3.06
CA ARG A 108 4.49 -9.17 1.90
C ARG A 108 5.01 -8.58 0.58
N GLN A 109 4.80 -7.30 0.38
CA GLN A 109 5.26 -6.61 -0.83
C GLN A 109 6.80 -6.55 -0.90
N VAL A 110 7.46 -6.33 0.24
CA VAL A 110 8.93 -6.35 0.32
C VAL A 110 9.50 -7.72 -0.05
N GLN A 111 8.89 -8.82 0.39
CA GLN A 111 9.29 -10.17 0.00
C GLN A 111 9.19 -10.36 -1.51
N ILE A 112 8.05 -9.99 -2.13
CA ILE A 112 7.86 -10.07 -3.58
C ILE A 112 8.89 -9.18 -4.30
N PHE A 113 9.08 -7.94 -3.83
CA PHE A 113 10.05 -7.02 -4.42
C PHE A 113 11.47 -7.59 -4.40
N LYS A 114 11.90 -8.16 -3.28
CA LYS A 114 13.24 -8.77 -3.13
C LYS A 114 13.45 -9.97 -4.07
N GLU A 115 12.42 -10.78 -4.27
CA GLU A 115 12.47 -11.92 -5.18
C GLU A 115 12.57 -11.45 -6.64
N GLU A 116 11.72 -10.52 -7.03
CA GLU A 116 11.66 -10.00 -8.40
C GLU A 116 12.87 -9.11 -8.74
N ALA A 117 13.39 -8.33 -7.81
CA ALA A 117 14.56 -7.46 -7.98
C ALA A 117 15.82 -8.24 -8.43
N LYS A 118 15.92 -9.52 -8.04
CA LYS A 118 17.03 -10.40 -8.47
C LYS A 118 17.08 -10.57 -9.99
N LYS A 119 15.93 -10.57 -10.67
CA LYS A 119 15.84 -10.69 -12.13
C LYS A 119 16.47 -9.50 -12.86
N TYR A 120 16.59 -8.38 -12.18
CA TYR A 120 17.16 -7.13 -12.67
C TYR A 120 18.56 -6.85 -12.11
N ASN A 121 19.17 -7.82 -11.41
CA ASN A 121 20.47 -7.68 -10.73
C ASN A 121 20.50 -6.50 -9.72
N LEU A 122 19.37 -6.22 -9.08
CA LEU A 122 19.24 -5.21 -8.04
C LEU A 122 19.48 -5.82 -6.66
N SER A 123 20.36 -5.20 -5.89
CA SER A 123 20.59 -5.50 -4.48
C SER A 123 19.64 -4.69 -3.62
N VAL A 124 19.01 -5.32 -2.64
CA VAL A 124 18.04 -4.66 -1.75
C VAL A 124 18.67 -4.42 -0.38
N ARG A 125 18.54 -3.19 0.11
CA ARG A 125 18.89 -2.78 1.48
C ARG A 125 17.63 -2.33 2.21
N GLU A 126 17.26 -3.04 3.26
CA GLU A 126 16.07 -2.74 4.05
C GLU A 126 16.35 -1.70 5.14
N ALA A 127 15.39 -0.80 5.36
CA ALA A 127 15.32 0.12 6.48
C ALA A 127 13.89 0.10 7.05
N THR A 128 13.73 -0.47 8.22
CA THR A 128 12.42 -0.61 8.85
C THR A 128 12.12 0.53 9.81
N VAL A 129 10.85 0.84 9.94
CA VAL A 129 10.31 1.76 10.94
C VAL A 129 9.28 1.05 11.81
N SER A 130 9.12 1.49 13.04
CA SER A 130 8.07 1.01 13.95
C SER A 130 6.94 2.02 14.10
N ASN A 131 7.22 3.28 13.83
CA ASN A 131 6.29 4.40 13.87
C ASN A 131 6.81 5.57 13.05
N VAL A 132 6.01 6.63 12.90
CA VAL A 132 6.33 7.79 12.06
C VAL A 132 7.58 8.56 12.49
N ASN A 133 7.98 8.50 13.77
CA ASN A 133 9.15 9.22 14.27
C ASN A 133 10.47 8.60 13.76
N ASP A 134 10.44 7.32 13.37
CA ASP A 134 11.62 6.61 12.89
C ASP A 134 11.96 6.94 11.43
N ILE A 135 11.01 7.53 10.67
CA ILE A 135 11.10 7.72 9.21
C ILE A 135 12.34 8.52 8.81
N GLN A 136 12.62 9.63 9.49
CA GLN A 136 13.77 10.47 9.14
C GLN A 136 15.08 9.73 9.34
N GLN A 137 15.23 9.00 10.45
CA GLN A 137 16.43 8.23 10.74
C GLN A 137 16.60 7.07 9.76
N ALA A 138 15.52 6.34 9.45
CA ALA A 138 15.52 5.25 8.48
C ALA A 138 15.92 5.76 7.09
N ALA A 139 15.32 6.86 6.61
CA ALA A 139 15.67 7.49 5.35
C ALA A 139 17.13 7.93 5.31
N GLN A 140 17.61 8.59 6.38
CA GLN A 140 19.00 9.04 6.47
C GLN A 140 20.00 7.88 6.45
N SER A 141 19.62 6.70 6.98
CA SER A 141 20.46 5.51 6.97
C SER A 141 20.72 4.95 5.56
N LEU A 142 19.87 5.27 4.58
CA LEU A 142 19.95 4.84 3.18
C LEU A 142 20.73 5.84 2.31
N VAL A 143 20.80 7.12 2.69
CA VAL A 143 21.48 8.17 1.92
C VAL A 143 22.95 7.80 1.67
N GLY A 144 23.37 7.90 0.40
CA GLY A 144 24.74 7.56 -0.05
C GLY A 144 25.04 6.06 -0.09
N LYS A 145 24.06 5.19 0.18
CA LYS A 145 24.22 3.74 0.17
C LYS A 145 23.34 3.03 -0.87
N VAL A 146 22.36 3.73 -1.42
CA VAL A 146 21.43 3.21 -2.42
C VAL A 146 21.24 4.23 -3.53
N ASP A 147 20.80 3.75 -4.69
CA ASP A 147 20.58 4.54 -5.90
C ASP A 147 19.16 5.14 -5.93
N LEU A 148 18.23 4.47 -5.27
CA LEU A 148 16.83 4.88 -5.14
C LEU A 148 16.20 4.20 -3.91
N ILE A 149 15.03 4.68 -3.49
CA ILE A 149 14.21 4.05 -2.44
C ILE A 149 12.90 3.55 -3.06
N TYR A 150 12.47 2.37 -2.61
CA TYR A 150 11.12 1.85 -2.79
C TYR A 150 10.39 1.86 -1.45
N THR A 151 9.15 2.36 -1.44
CA THR A 151 8.19 2.26 -0.34
C THR A 151 6.99 1.44 -0.82
N PRO A 152 6.61 0.33 -0.15
CA PRO A 152 5.39 -0.40 -0.48
C PRO A 152 4.13 0.41 -0.12
N THR A 153 2.92 -0.13 -0.32
CA THR A 153 1.69 0.43 0.25
C THR A 153 1.72 0.26 1.77
N ASP A 154 2.29 1.24 2.45
CA ASP A 154 2.59 1.25 3.89
C ASP A 154 1.88 2.41 4.57
N ASN A 155 0.97 2.11 5.51
CA ASN A 155 0.15 3.14 6.15
C ASN A 155 0.98 4.08 7.03
N THR A 156 2.03 3.57 7.66
CA THR A 156 2.95 4.36 8.50
C THR A 156 3.74 5.34 7.65
N ILE A 157 4.33 4.86 6.54
CA ILE A 157 5.09 5.72 5.61
C ILE A 157 4.15 6.74 4.95
N ALA A 158 3.01 6.30 4.42
CA ALA A 158 2.03 7.17 3.74
C ALA A 158 1.52 8.29 4.64
N SER A 159 1.37 8.05 5.94
CA SER A 159 0.93 9.08 6.91
C SER A 159 1.96 10.19 7.15
N ALA A 160 3.21 9.98 6.79
CA ALA A 160 4.31 10.91 7.05
C ALA A 160 5.29 11.06 5.87
N VAL A 161 4.82 10.92 4.64
CA VAL A 161 5.59 11.09 3.39
C VAL A 161 6.45 12.36 3.39
N PRO A 162 5.98 13.54 3.83
CA PRO A 162 6.81 14.74 3.86
C PRO A 162 8.11 14.59 4.67
N ALA A 163 8.11 13.75 5.71
CA ALA A 163 9.31 13.50 6.52
C ALA A 163 10.38 12.70 5.72
N LEU A 164 9.95 11.73 4.92
CA LEU A 164 10.80 10.99 3.99
C LEU A 164 11.34 11.92 2.90
N ILE A 165 10.45 12.64 2.21
CA ILE A 165 10.81 13.49 1.06
C ILE A 165 11.79 14.58 1.46
N LYS A 166 11.64 15.19 2.64
CA LYS A 166 12.59 16.19 3.15
C LYS A 166 14.05 15.70 3.16
N ILE A 167 14.27 14.41 3.42
CA ILE A 167 15.61 13.79 3.44
C ILE A 167 16.05 13.44 2.02
N THR A 168 15.19 12.77 1.26
CA THR A 168 15.52 12.23 -0.06
C THR A 168 15.71 13.32 -1.11
N GLU A 169 14.90 14.39 -1.06
CA GLU A 169 15.04 15.55 -1.94
C GLU A 169 16.41 16.24 -1.79
N LYS A 170 16.86 16.47 -0.56
CA LYS A 170 18.20 17.05 -0.28
C LYS A 170 19.33 16.16 -0.79
N ALA A 171 19.14 14.84 -0.70
CA ALA A 171 20.11 13.86 -1.15
C ALA A 171 20.00 13.56 -2.66
N LYS A 172 19.04 14.16 -3.37
CA LYS A 172 18.68 13.82 -4.75
C LYS A 172 18.48 12.32 -4.95
N LEU A 173 17.84 11.69 -3.97
CA LEU A 173 17.59 10.26 -3.95
C LEU A 173 16.13 10.01 -4.36
N PRO A 174 15.87 9.38 -5.52
CA PRO A 174 14.50 9.16 -6.00
C PRO A 174 13.74 8.17 -5.12
N VAL A 175 12.44 8.39 -4.97
CA VAL A 175 11.53 7.52 -4.23
C VAL A 175 10.48 6.97 -5.18
N PHE A 176 10.45 5.65 -5.34
CA PHE A 176 9.40 4.93 -6.05
C PHE A 176 8.41 4.36 -5.03
N ALA A 177 7.16 4.75 -5.14
CA ALA A 177 6.14 4.43 -4.15
C ALA A 177 5.21 3.30 -4.59
N GLY A 178 4.62 2.61 -3.64
CA GLY A 178 3.61 1.58 -3.87
C GLY A 178 2.25 2.16 -4.26
N GLU A 179 2.04 3.49 -4.03
CA GLU A 179 0.75 4.11 -4.31
C GLU A 179 0.87 5.59 -4.70
N GLY A 180 -0.21 6.11 -5.36
CA GLY A 180 -0.20 7.46 -5.96
C GLY A 180 -0.29 8.61 -4.96
N GLY A 181 -0.77 8.39 -3.75
CA GLY A 181 -0.85 9.42 -2.70
C GLY A 181 0.54 9.86 -2.24
N GLU A 182 1.48 8.92 -2.13
CA GLU A 182 2.87 9.25 -1.83
C GLU A 182 3.52 10.10 -2.92
N VAL A 183 3.15 9.86 -4.20
CA VAL A 183 3.65 10.67 -5.33
C VAL A 183 3.13 12.11 -5.23
N LYS A 184 1.88 12.32 -4.84
CA LYS A 184 1.35 13.66 -4.52
C LYS A 184 2.06 14.29 -3.32
N GLY A 185 2.55 13.46 -2.39
CA GLY A 185 3.36 13.88 -1.24
C GLY A 185 4.83 14.18 -1.57
N GLY A 186 5.27 13.98 -2.84
CA GLY A 186 6.61 14.29 -3.32
C GLY A 186 7.47 13.10 -3.73
N ALA A 187 6.99 11.85 -3.59
CA ALA A 187 7.69 10.69 -4.14
C ALA A 187 7.79 10.80 -5.67
N THR A 188 8.83 10.22 -6.26
CA THR A 188 9.16 10.43 -7.69
C THR A 188 8.15 9.82 -8.62
N ALA A 189 7.77 8.58 -8.40
CA ALA A 189 6.84 7.85 -9.25
C ALA A 189 6.16 6.68 -8.54
N ALA A 190 5.03 6.24 -9.07
CA ALA A 190 4.35 5.00 -8.70
C ALA A 190 3.59 4.39 -9.89
N ILE A 191 3.30 3.11 -9.78
CA ILE A 191 2.21 2.49 -10.52
C ILE A 191 0.97 2.62 -9.65
N ALA A 192 0.15 3.63 -9.91
CA ALA A 192 -0.89 4.09 -9.01
C ALA A 192 -2.11 3.18 -8.98
N ILE A 193 -2.59 2.95 -7.78
CA ILE A 193 -3.85 2.31 -7.45
C ILE A 193 -4.94 3.39 -7.45
N ASP A 194 -6.10 3.08 -8.03
CA ASP A 194 -7.27 3.95 -7.97
C ASP A 194 -8.14 3.56 -6.76
N TYR A 195 -7.88 4.21 -5.64
CA TYR A 195 -8.63 3.96 -4.38
C TYR A 195 -10.09 4.35 -4.45
N TYR A 196 -10.47 5.26 -5.37
CA TYR A 196 -11.87 5.59 -5.59
C TYR A 196 -12.61 4.40 -6.23
N GLU A 197 -12.02 3.78 -7.24
CA GLU A 197 -12.59 2.59 -7.87
C GLU A 197 -12.62 1.39 -6.89
N LEU A 198 -11.58 1.19 -6.08
CA LEU A 198 -11.60 0.17 -5.03
C LEU A 198 -12.73 0.42 -4.02
N GLY A 199 -12.94 1.67 -3.64
CA GLY A 199 -14.04 2.06 -2.75
C GLY A 199 -15.42 1.80 -3.36
N LYS A 200 -15.61 2.05 -4.67
CA LYS A 200 -16.85 1.72 -5.40
C LYS A 200 -17.10 0.21 -5.43
N ILE A 201 -16.06 -0.59 -5.71
CA ILE A 201 -16.15 -2.05 -5.67
C ILE A 201 -16.61 -2.50 -4.29
N ALA A 202 -15.93 -2.06 -3.24
CA ALA A 202 -16.29 -2.42 -1.85
C ALA A 202 -17.70 -1.95 -1.47
N GLY A 203 -18.10 -0.75 -1.91
CA GLY A 203 -19.47 -0.24 -1.71
C GLY A 203 -20.54 -1.09 -2.36
N THR A 204 -20.30 -1.56 -3.60
CA THR A 204 -21.21 -2.47 -4.30
C THR A 204 -21.31 -3.81 -3.56
N MET A 205 -20.18 -4.38 -3.14
CA MET A 205 -20.15 -5.62 -2.36
C MET A 205 -20.92 -5.48 -1.04
N ALA A 206 -20.75 -4.36 -0.35
CA ALA A 206 -21.47 -4.07 0.89
C ALA A 206 -23.00 -3.98 0.67
N ALA A 207 -23.43 -3.32 -0.40
CA ALA A 207 -24.85 -3.24 -0.76
C ALA A 207 -25.46 -4.62 -1.04
N GLU A 208 -24.79 -5.47 -1.82
CA GLU A 208 -25.28 -6.83 -2.10
C GLU A 208 -25.41 -7.68 -0.83
N ILE A 209 -24.49 -7.52 0.13
CA ILE A 209 -24.57 -8.22 1.42
C ILE A 209 -25.74 -7.71 2.25
N LEU A 210 -25.91 -6.40 2.37
CA LEU A 210 -27.00 -5.78 3.14
C LEU A 210 -28.38 -6.09 2.55
N GLU A 211 -28.46 -6.23 1.23
CA GLU A 211 -29.70 -6.65 0.52
C GLU A 211 -29.96 -8.16 0.60
N GLY A 212 -29.07 -8.94 1.23
CA GLY A 212 -29.17 -10.39 1.34
C GLY A 212 -28.93 -11.16 0.03
N LYS A 213 -28.38 -10.50 -1.00
CA LYS A 213 -28.09 -11.09 -2.32
C LYS A 213 -26.80 -11.92 -2.31
N ALA A 214 -25.89 -11.61 -1.40
CA ALA A 214 -24.60 -12.27 -1.27
C ALA A 214 -24.20 -12.45 0.20
N LYS A 215 -23.18 -13.30 0.42
CA LYS A 215 -22.58 -13.53 1.74
C LYS A 215 -21.08 -13.39 1.66
N PRO A 216 -20.41 -12.77 2.66
CA PRO A 216 -18.96 -12.62 2.66
C PRO A 216 -18.21 -13.93 2.43
N GLU A 217 -18.69 -15.05 3.02
CA GLU A 217 -18.01 -16.35 2.98
C GLU A 217 -17.85 -16.92 1.56
N THR A 218 -18.69 -16.47 0.62
CA THR A 218 -18.71 -16.96 -0.77
C THR A 218 -18.43 -15.88 -1.80
N MET A 219 -18.27 -14.62 -1.37
CA MET A 219 -18.03 -13.49 -2.25
C MET A 219 -16.51 -13.31 -2.47
N PRO A 220 -15.99 -13.60 -3.68
CA PRO A 220 -14.56 -13.55 -3.95
C PRO A 220 -13.96 -12.15 -3.72
N ILE A 221 -12.70 -12.11 -3.32
CA ILE A 221 -11.94 -10.87 -3.26
C ILE A 221 -11.82 -10.26 -4.65
N GLN A 222 -12.08 -8.96 -4.75
CA GLN A 222 -12.02 -8.21 -6.00
C GLN A 222 -10.67 -7.50 -6.14
N TYR A 223 -10.25 -7.29 -7.39
CA TYR A 223 -8.99 -6.64 -7.73
C TYR A 223 -9.21 -5.51 -8.72
N GLN A 224 -8.43 -4.45 -8.59
CA GLN A 224 -8.33 -3.44 -9.62
C GLN A 224 -7.69 -4.04 -10.88
N LYS A 225 -8.22 -3.65 -12.06
CA LYS A 225 -7.73 -4.14 -13.36
C LYS A 225 -6.81 -3.16 -14.06
N ASN A 226 -6.98 -1.86 -13.82
CA ASN A 226 -6.28 -0.80 -14.52
C ASN A 226 -5.40 -0.03 -13.55
N PHE A 227 -4.13 0.13 -13.90
CA PHE A 227 -3.16 0.92 -13.16
C PHE A 227 -2.65 2.07 -14.03
N LYS A 228 -2.23 3.15 -13.38
CA LYS A 228 -1.68 4.33 -14.05
C LYS A 228 -0.27 4.59 -13.53
N THR A 229 0.67 4.85 -14.44
CA THR A 229 1.97 5.36 -14.05
C THR A 229 1.85 6.84 -13.76
N VAL A 230 2.24 7.26 -12.57
CA VAL A 230 2.21 8.66 -12.15
C VAL A 230 3.59 9.12 -11.72
N PHE A 231 3.94 10.38 -12.03
CA PHE A 231 5.17 11.03 -11.60
C PHE A 231 4.86 12.35 -10.92
N ASN A 232 5.66 12.71 -9.92
CA ASN A 232 5.62 14.04 -9.34
C ASN A 232 6.47 15.00 -10.19
N GLU A 233 5.84 16.06 -10.68
CA GLU A 233 6.49 17.04 -11.57
C GLU A 233 7.70 17.73 -10.92
N ALA A 234 7.58 18.11 -9.65
CA ALA A 234 8.65 18.76 -8.91
C ALA A 234 9.84 17.80 -8.68
N SER A 235 9.57 16.56 -8.33
CA SER A 235 10.59 15.53 -8.14
C SER A 235 11.34 15.23 -9.43
N VAL A 236 10.62 15.04 -10.54
CA VAL A 236 11.21 14.83 -11.88
C VAL A 236 12.16 15.97 -12.24
N LYS A 237 11.72 17.22 -12.03
CA LYS A 237 12.54 18.42 -12.29
C LYS A 237 13.77 18.50 -11.38
N ASN A 238 13.57 18.26 -10.07
CA ASN A 238 14.67 18.33 -9.09
C ASN A 238 15.75 17.28 -9.35
N LEU A 239 15.35 16.09 -9.77
CA LEU A 239 16.26 14.99 -10.09
C LEU A 239 16.86 15.10 -11.51
N GLY A 240 16.36 16.01 -12.35
CA GLY A 240 16.78 16.11 -13.75
C GLY A 240 16.42 14.87 -14.56
N LEU A 241 15.31 14.22 -14.24
CA LEU A 241 14.89 12.98 -14.88
C LEU A 241 14.34 13.22 -16.28
N THR A 242 14.70 12.33 -17.21
CA THR A 242 14.02 12.20 -18.49
C THR A 242 13.13 10.97 -18.46
N ILE A 243 11.81 11.18 -18.56
CA ILE A 243 10.85 10.07 -18.67
C ILE A 243 10.89 9.56 -20.11
N PRO A 244 11.14 8.26 -20.35
CA PRO A 244 11.16 7.71 -21.71
C PRO A 244 9.83 7.91 -22.44
N ALA A 245 9.88 8.26 -23.73
CA ALA A 245 8.70 8.62 -24.54
C ALA A 245 7.66 7.49 -24.64
N ASP A 246 8.05 6.25 -24.47
CA ASP A 246 7.18 5.08 -24.51
C ASP A 246 6.57 4.73 -23.14
N VAL A 247 6.85 5.50 -22.09
CA VAL A 247 6.18 5.38 -20.78
C VAL A 247 4.95 6.27 -20.78
N LYS A 248 3.77 5.63 -20.91
CA LYS A 248 2.50 6.35 -20.70
C LYS A 248 2.38 6.73 -19.23
N HIS A 249 2.19 8.01 -18.94
CA HIS A 249 2.17 8.50 -17.56
C HIS A 249 1.28 9.74 -17.40
N GLU A 250 0.93 10.03 -16.16
CA GLU A 250 0.33 11.28 -15.71
C GLU A 250 1.33 12.02 -14.83
N LEU A 251 1.38 13.35 -14.93
CA LEU A 251 2.12 14.22 -14.02
C LEU A 251 1.18 14.72 -12.92
N VAL A 252 1.64 14.63 -11.67
CA VAL A 252 0.95 15.22 -10.52
C VAL A 252 1.83 16.29 -9.88
N LYS A 253 1.17 17.31 -9.31
CA LYS A 253 1.83 18.41 -8.60
C LYS A 253 1.97 18.08 -7.13
#